data_eb95239a75f2fd515307da1ebc513e30
#
_entry.id   eb95239a75f2fd515307da1ebc513e30
#
_cell.length_a   1.000
_cell.length_b   1.000
_cell.length_c   1.000
_cell.angle_alpha   90.00
_cell.angle_beta   90.00
_cell.angle_gamma   90.00
#
_symmetry.space_group_name_H-M   'P 1'
#
loop_
_entity.id
_entity.type
_entity.pdbx_description
1 polymer ?
#
loop_
_entity_poly.entity_id
_entity_poly.type
_entity_poly.pdbx_seq_one_letter_code
_entity_poly.pdbx_strand_id
1 'polypeptide(L)'
;THIAECEGIWNYIDEEMYPRRPVLVSIPDDTLYDASNAFWLIDGNIFPKPSGKGGFRLVTPSAAKSQSSRGDITIASREITDPKLRLADMDRLGIQIQVIYPTLFLVYLTDDAALEVALCRAYNKFLAHIWSADEERLRWVAVLPLRSIEASLEEMRTAKENGAAGVFFRGLEGNLPLDD
;
A
#
# COMPACT_ATOMS: atom_id res chain seq x y z
N THR A 1 6.69 10.43 -0.30
CA THR A 1 7.13 9.28 0.50
C THR A 1 6.20 8.10 0.28
N HIS A 2 6.68 6.88 0.50
CA HIS A 2 5.85 5.67 0.39
C HIS A 2 5.41 5.20 1.78
N ILE A 3 4.20 4.61 1.84
CA ILE A 3 3.75 3.83 2.99
C ILE A 3 4.23 2.37 2.80
N ALA A 4 4.54 1.68 3.89
CA ALA A 4 4.61 0.23 3.87
C ALA A 4 3.22 -0.28 4.22
N GLU A 5 2.53 -0.90 3.26
CA GLU A 5 1.20 -1.43 3.51
C GLU A 5 1.24 -2.49 4.61
N CYS A 6 0.24 -2.48 5.47
CA CYS A 6 0.09 -3.35 6.62
C CYS A 6 -1.27 -4.05 6.64
N GLU A 7 -1.40 -5.06 7.48
CA GLU A 7 -2.66 -5.80 7.64
C GLU A 7 -3.82 -4.91 8.08
N GLY A 8 -3.53 -3.79 8.79
CA GLY A 8 -4.53 -2.82 9.22
C GLY A 8 -5.31 -2.16 8.08
N ILE A 9 -4.73 -2.05 6.88
CA ILE A 9 -5.41 -1.55 5.68
C ILE A 9 -6.61 -2.44 5.33
N TRP A 10 -6.44 -3.73 5.48
CA TRP A 10 -7.45 -4.72 5.04
C TRP A 10 -8.64 -4.83 5.99
N ASN A 11 -8.59 -4.16 7.15
CA ASN A 11 -9.77 -3.98 8.02
C ASN A 11 -10.81 -3.03 7.41
N TYR A 12 -10.44 -2.27 6.38
CA TYR A 12 -11.32 -1.37 5.63
C TYR A 12 -11.91 -1.99 4.36
N ILE A 13 -11.55 -3.24 4.04
CA ILE A 13 -12.08 -3.95 2.88
C ILE A 13 -13.57 -4.27 3.09
N ASP A 14 -14.35 -4.27 2.03
CA ASP A 14 -15.77 -4.57 2.09
C ASP A 14 -15.98 -6.02 2.60
N GLU A 15 -17.00 -6.21 3.45
CA GLU A 15 -17.22 -7.46 4.21
C GLU A 15 -17.28 -8.71 3.30
N GLU A 16 -17.92 -8.59 2.13
CA GLU A 16 -18.03 -9.68 1.15
C GLU A 16 -16.65 -10.09 0.59
N MET A 17 -15.71 -9.15 0.50
CA MET A 17 -14.35 -9.39 -0.01
C MET A 17 -13.34 -9.69 1.10
N TYR A 18 -13.74 -9.58 2.37
CA TYR A 18 -12.83 -9.83 3.50
C TYR A 18 -12.14 -11.22 3.48
N PRO A 19 -12.79 -12.32 3.08
CA PRO A 19 -12.12 -13.61 2.92
C PRO A 19 -11.02 -13.63 1.87
N ARG A 20 -11.03 -12.69 0.92
CA ARG A 20 -10.05 -12.55 -0.17
C ARG A 20 -9.02 -11.45 0.08
N ARG A 21 -9.00 -10.86 1.27
CA ARG A 21 -8.03 -9.82 1.61
C ARG A 21 -6.59 -10.32 1.48
N PRO A 22 -5.63 -9.43 1.23
CA PRO A 22 -4.23 -9.78 1.33
C PRO A 22 -3.86 -10.38 2.69
N VAL A 23 -3.08 -11.45 2.66
CA VAL A 23 -2.62 -12.15 3.86
C VAL A 23 -1.11 -12.12 3.92
N LEU A 24 -0.58 -11.82 5.10
CA LEU A 24 0.86 -11.88 5.35
C LEU A 24 1.29 -13.35 5.47
N VAL A 25 2.27 -13.74 4.65
CA VAL A 25 2.88 -15.08 4.69
C VAL A 25 4.35 -14.93 5.04
N SER A 26 4.80 -15.65 6.07
CA SER A 26 6.20 -15.71 6.44
C SER A 26 6.77 -17.08 6.07
N ILE A 27 8.02 -17.09 5.64
CA ILE A 27 8.78 -18.31 5.34
C ILE A 27 9.97 -18.44 6.30
N PRO A 28 10.47 -19.67 6.54
CA PRO A 28 11.61 -19.89 7.42
C PRO A 28 12.85 -19.12 6.98
N ASP A 29 13.66 -18.71 7.96
CA ASP A 29 14.85 -17.90 7.75
C ASP A 29 16.02 -18.64 7.11
N ASP A 30 16.00 -19.98 7.17
CA ASP A 30 17.03 -20.88 6.65
C ASP A 30 16.81 -21.25 5.18
N THR A 31 15.96 -20.51 4.48
CA THR A 31 15.68 -20.72 3.06
C THR A 31 16.53 -19.80 2.18
N LEU A 32 16.50 -20.07 0.85
CA LEU A 32 17.20 -19.25 -0.16
C LEU A 32 16.70 -17.80 -0.25
N TYR A 33 15.55 -17.48 0.40
CA TYR A 33 14.94 -16.16 0.35
C TYR A 33 15.56 -15.17 1.36
N ASP A 34 16.42 -15.67 2.27
CA ASP A 34 17.21 -14.87 3.21
C ASP A 34 16.38 -13.76 3.90
N ALA A 35 16.82 -12.52 3.78
CA ALA A 35 16.19 -11.39 4.43
C ALA A 35 14.78 -11.06 3.89
N SER A 36 14.38 -11.57 2.72
CA SER A 36 13.04 -11.42 2.14
C SER A 36 12.15 -12.60 2.51
N ASN A 37 11.88 -12.76 3.81
CA ASN A 37 11.17 -13.90 4.37
C ASN A 37 9.68 -13.67 4.68
N ALA A 38 9.13 -12.51 4.28
CA ALA A 38 7.72 -12.21 4.40
C ALA A 38 7.17 -11.69 3.07
N PHE A 39 5.93 -12.11 2.75
CA PHE A 39 5.28 -11.86 1.47
C PHE A 39 3.80 -11.56 1.69
N TRP A 40 3.20 -10.85 0.73
CA TRP A 40 1.75 -10.75 0.61
C TRP A 40 1.22 -11.86 -0.27
N LEU A 41 0.25 -12.64 0.21
CA LEU A 41 -0.57 -13.54 -0.60
C LEU A 41 -1.83 -12.77 -1.01
N ILE A 42 -2.02 -12.58 -2.31
CA ILE A 42 -3.15 -11.85 -2.90
C ILE A 42 -3.64 -12.64 -4.09
N ASP A 43 -4.91 -13.03 -4.10
CA ASP A 43 -5.55 -13.73 -5.20
C ASP A 43 -4.72 -14.93 -5.73
N GLY A 44 -4.20 -15.73 -4.81
CA GLY A 44 -3.36 -16.90 -5.12
C GLY A 44 -1.93 -16.58 -5.55
N ASN A 45 -1.53 -15.31 -5.63
CA ASN A 45 -0.19 -14.87 -6.00
C ASN A 45 0.58 -14.35 -4.79
N ILE A 46 1.90 -14.53 -4.82
CA ILE A 46 2.82 -14.04 -3.78
C ILE A 46 3.50 -12.75 -4.27
N PHE A 47 3.51 -11.71 -3.43
CA PHE A 47 4.17 -10.43 -3.67
C PHE A 47 5.15 -10.06 -2.54
N PRO A 48 6.37 -9.60 -2.85
CA PRO A 48 6.96 -9.54 -4.19
C PRO A 48 7.15 -10.94 -4.78
N LYS A 49 7.09 -11.04 -6.11
CA LYS A 49 7.45 -12.32 -6.78
C LYS A 49 8.91 -12.62 -6.51
N PRO A 50 9.26 -13.84 -6.07
CA PRO A 50 10.66 -14.23 -5.90
C PRO A 50 11.40 -14.10 -7.23
N SER A 51 12.39 -13.23 -7.31
CA SER A 51 13.13 -12.92 -8.54
C SER A 51 14.65 -13.16 -8.39
N GLY A 52 15.03 -14.04 -7.46
CA GLY A 52 16.43 -14.35 -7.18
C GLY A 52 17.15 -13.23 -6.42
N LYS A 53 18.47 -13.35 -6.30
CA LYS A 53 19.30 -12.41 -5.55
C LYS A 53 19.25 -11.01 -6.19
N GLY A 54 18.80 -10.02 -5.43
CA GLY A 54 18.68 -8.63 -5.90
C GLY A 54 17.32 -8.27 -6.53
N GLY A 55 16.32 -9.16 -6.48
CA GLY A 55 14.98 -8.88 -6.96
C GLY A 55 14.29 -7.72 -6.26
N PHE A 56 13.20 -7.28 -6.86
CA PHE A 56 12.45 -6.10 -6.44
C PHE A 56 11.93 -6.21 -5.00
N ARG A 57 12.40 -5.32 -4.12
CA ARG A 57 12.14 -5.38 -2.67
C ARG A 57 11.16 -4.30 -2.15
N LEU A 58 10.69 -3.38 -2.99
CA LEU A 58 9.86 -2.28 -2.53
C LEU A 58 8.52 -2.73 -1.93
N VAL A 59 7.89 -3.73 -2.52
CA VAL A 59 6.60 -4.26 -2.05
C VAL A 59 6.72 -5.31 -0.94
N THR A 60 7.94 -5.53 -0.42
CA THR A 60 8.17 -6.47 0.66
C THR A 60 7.48 -5.98 1.95
N PRO A 61 6.69 -6.83 2.63
CA PRO A 61 6.07 -6.46 3.90
C PRO A 61 7.09 -5.98 4.94
N SER A 62 6.71 -5.01 5.77
CA SER A 62 7.58 -4.48 6.83
C SER A 62 7.99 -5.52 7.88
N ALA A 63 7.24 -6.63 7.99
CA ALA A 63 7.60 -7.78 8.81
C ALA A 63 8.83 -8.55 8.31
N ALA A 64 9.25 -8.36 7.04
CA ALA A 64 10.44 -9.02 6.53
C ALA A 64 11.72 -8.46 7.17
N LYS A 65 12.70 -9.31 7.43
CA LYS A 65 13.99 -8.92 8.03
C LYS A 65 14.71 -7.82 7.25
N SER A 66 14.60 -7.82 5.91
CA SER A 66 15.20 -6.78 5.06
C SER A 66 14.65 -5.38 5.34
N GLN A 67 13.48 -5.28 5.94
CA GLN A 67 12.84 -4.01 6.28
C GLN A 67 13.23 -3.51 7.69
N SER A 68 13.74 -4.39 8.56
CA SER A 68 14.16 -4.02 9.92
C SER A 68 15.46 -3.22 9.97
N SER A 69 16.23 -3.16 8.88
CA SER A 69 17.54 -2.49 8.80
C SER A 69 17.47 -0.95 8.73
N ARG A 70 16.30 -0.35 8.62
CA ARG A 70 16.11 1.10 8.74
C ARG A 70 15.88 1.48 10.20
N GLY A 71 16.91 1.31 11.02
CA GLY A 71 16.84 1.35 12.48
C GLY A 71 16.45 2.67 13.13
N ASP A 72 16.31 3.75 12.36
CA ASP A 72 15.95 5.08 12.83
C ASP A 72 14.45 5.42 12.67
N ILE A 73 13.69 4.62 11.89
CA ILE A 73 12.25 4.79 11.66
C ILE A 73 11.52 3.50 12.02
N THR A 74 10.60 3.60 12.97
CA THR A 74 9.83 2.44 13.44
C THR A 74 8.92 1.84 12.36
N ILE A 75 8.57 0.57 12.51
CA ILE A 75 7.58 -0.08 11.63
C ILE A 75 6.24 0.67 11.70
N ALA A 76 5.78 1.03 12.89
CA ALA A 76 4.53 1.77 13.07
C ALA A 76 4.51 3.12 12.35
N SER A 77 5.65 3.82 12.29
CA SER A 77 5.78 5.05 11.50
C SER A 77 5.79 4.78 10.00
N ARG A 78 6.43 3.70 9.54
CA ARG A 78 6.45 3.33 8.10
C ARG A 78 5.10 2.86 7.59
N GLU A 79 4.38 2.10 8.39
CA GLU A 79 3.02 1.61 8.12
C GLU A 79 1.95 2.67 8.40
N ILE A 80 2.32 3.74 9.13
CA ILE A 80 1.44 4.80 9.63
C ILE A 80 0.27 4.20 10.43
N THR A 81 0.53 3.14 11.18
CA THR A 81 -0.45 2.58 12.13
C THR A 81 -0.67 3.48 13.34
N ASP A 82 0.31 4.35 13.62
CA ASP A 82 0.18 5.49 14.54
C ASP A 82 0.67 6.77 13.82
N PRO A 83 -0.25 7.62 13.34
CA PRO A 83 0.11 8.87 12.66
C PRO A 83 0.99 9.81 13.50
N LYS A 84 0.90 9.77 14.83
CA LYS A 84 1.72 10.60 15.73
C LYS A 84 3.21 10.25 15.61
N LEU A 85 3.54 8.96 15.47
CA LEU A 85 4.91 8.52 15.27
C LEU A 85 5.47 9.02 13.92
N ARG A 86 4.62 9.01 12.88
CA ARG A 86 5.01 9.56 11.58
C ARG A 86 5.26 11.06 11.65
N LEU A 87 4.38 11.79 12.31
CA LEU A 87 4.54 13.24 12.52
C LEU A 87 5.79 13.56 13.32
N ALA A 88 6.09 12.80 14.38
CA ALA A 88 7.32 12.97 15.17
C ALA A 88 8.58 12.71 14.31
N ASP A 89 8.57 11.70 13.45
CA ASP A 89 9.67 11.47 12.51
C ASP A 89 9.81 12.61 11.49
N MET A 90 8.69 13.17 11.01
CA MET A 90 8.70 14.36 10.15
C MET A 90 9.34 15.55 10.86
N ASP A 91 8.99 15.80 12.13
CA ASP A 91 9.58 16.89 12.93
C ASP A 91 11.09 16.70 13.10
N ARG A 92 11.52 15.49 13.46
CA ARG A 92 12.94 15.14 13.61
C ARG A 92 13.73 15.31 12.32
N LEU A 93 13.11 15.08 11.16
CA LEU A 93 13.73 15.19 9.83
C LEU A 93 13.55 16.57 9.18
N GLY A 94 12.86 17.52 9.83
CA GLY A 94 12.57 18.84 9.30
C GLY A 94 11.60 18.84 8.12
N ILE A 95 10.71 17.84 8.04
CA ILE A 95 9.73 17.69 6.96
C ILE A 95 8.41 18.32 7.39
N GLN A 96 7.98 19.35 6.69
CA GLN A 96 6.74 20.04 7.01
C GLN A 96 5.51 19.31 6.47
N ILE A 97 5.55 18.86 5.23
CA ILE A 97 4.43 18.19 4.56
C ILE A 97 4.94 16.90 3.89
N GLN A 98 4.21 15.82 4.02
CA GLN A 98 4.44 14.59 3.26
C GLN A 98 3.27 14.29 2.34
N VAL A 99 3.57 13.90 1.10
CA VAL A 99 2.63 13.24 0.20
C VAL A 99 2.92 11.74 0.25
N ILE A 100 1.93 10.95 0.69
CA ILE A 100 2.05 9.51 0.91
C ILE A 100 1.61 8.79 -0.37
N TYR A 101 2.49 7.94 -0.88
CA TYR A 101 2.27 7.09 -2.06
C TYR A 101 2.16 5.62 -1.66
N PRO A 102 1.44 4.81 -2.44
CA PRO A 102 1.39 3.37 -2.22
C PRO A 102 2.75 2.73 -2.53
N THR A 103 3.00 1.58 -1.92
CA THR A 103 4.13 0.70 -2.25
C THR A 103 3.63 -0.57 -2.92
N LEU A 104 2.67 -1.26 -2.33
CA LEU A 104 2.14 -2.51 -2.87
C LEU A 104 1.46 -2.31 -4.23
N PHE A 105 0.74 -1.21 -4.40
CA PHE A 105 0.07 -0.85 -5.65
C PHE A 105 1.00 -0.35 -6.77
N LEU A 106 2.32 -0.33 -6.55
CA LEU A 106 3.31 -0.16 -7.62
C LEU A 106 3.28 -1.33 -8.61
N VAL A 107 2.78 -2.49 -8.19
CA VAL A 107 2.62 -3.67 -9.04
C VAL A 107 1.14 -3.98 -9.26
N TYR A 108 0.85 -4.68 -10.35
CA TYR A 108 -0.48 -5.17 -10.66
C TYR A 108 -0.80 -6.37 -9.77
N LEU A 109 -1.91 -6.31 -9.03
CA LEU A 109 -2.18 -7.24 -7.94
C LEU A 109 -3.14 -8.39 -8.31
N THR A 110 -4.12 -8.14 -9.18
CA THR A 110 -5.16 -9.11 -9.52
C THR A 110 -5.81 -8.83 -10.86
N ASP A 111 -6.26 -9.89 -11.53
CA ASP A 111 -7.08 -9.82 -12.74
C ASP A 111 -8.59 -9.71 -12.44
N ASP A 112 -8.99 -9.91 -11.19
CA ASP A 112 -10.39 -9.81 -10.75
C ASP A 112 -10.76 -8.35 -10.47
N ALA A 113 -11.62 -7.78 -11.32
CA ALA A 113 -12.04 -6.38 -11.21
C ALA A 113 -12.77 -6.08 -9.87
N ALA A 114 -13.56 -7.01 -9.35
CA ALA A 114 -14.26 -6.81 -8.08
C ALA A 114 -13.29 -6.78 -6.89
N LEU A 115 -12.29 -7.66 -6.91
CA LEU A 115 -11.24 -7.64 -5.90
C LEU A 115 -10.37 -6.39 -6.01
N GLU A 116 -10.02 -5.96 -7.22
CA GLU A 116 -9.28 -4.70 -7.43
C GLU A 116 -10.02 -3.51 -6.82
N VAL A 117 -11.33 -3.39 -7.07
CA VAL A 117 -12.17 -2.34 -6.46
C VAL A 117 -12.08 -2.39 -4.93
N ALA A 118 -12.24 -3.56 -4.33
CA ALA A 118 -12.19 -3.73 -2.88
C ALA A 118 -10.83 -3.37 -2.28
N LEU A 119 -9.72 -3.76 -2.95
CA LEU A 119 -8.36 -3.43 -2.50
C LEU A 119 -8.07 -1.92 -2.59
N CYS A 120 -8.42 -1.29 -3.70
CA CYS A 120 -8.25 0.16 -3.89
C CYS A 120 -9.08 0.94 -2.86
N ARG A 121 -10.33 0.56 -2.66
CA ARG A 121 -11.24 1.17 -1.69
C ARG A 121 -10.71 1.03 -0.26
N ALA A 122 -10.19 -0.14 0.13
CA ALA A 122 -9.63 -0.36 1.46
C ALA A 122 -8.41 0.55 1.70
N TYR A 123 -7.49 0.64 0.74
CA TYR A 123 -6.34 1.53 0.82
C TYR A 123 -6.77 3.00 0.94
N ASN A 124 -7.68 3.47 0.09
CA ASN A 124 -8.15 4.85 0.09
C ASN A 124 -8.84 5.22 1.41
N LYS A 125 -9.71 4.34 1.94
CA LYS A 125 -10.35 4.53 3.26
C LYS A 125 -9.32 4.62 4.40
N PHE A 126 -8.31 3.77 4.38
CA PHE A 126 -7.23 3.79 5.37
C PHE A 126 -6.44 5.10 5.30
N LEU A 127 -6.06 5.57 4.12
CA LEU A 127 -5.32 6.82 3.96
C LEU A 127 -6.17 8.05 4.32
N ALA A 128 -7.47 8.04 4.02
CA ALA A 128 -8.41 9.07 4.47
C ALA A 128 -8.47 9.15 6.00
N HIS A 129 -8.48 7.99 6.68
CA HIS A 129 -8.42 7.95 8.15
C HIS A 129 -7.09 8.53 8.68
N ILE A 130 -5.96 8.19 8.07
CA ILE A 130 -4.65 8.75 8.44
C ILE A 130 -4.61 10.26 8.24
N TRP A 131 -5.10 10.76 7.10
CA TRP A 131 -5.17 12.18 6.78
C TRP A 131 -5.94 12.96 7.84
N SER A 132 -7.05 12.42 8.36
CA SER A 132 -7.86 13.06 9.39
C SER A 132 -7.11 13.31 10.72
N ALA A 133 -5.95 12.69 10.95
CA ALA A 133 -5.13 12.94 12.13
C ALA A 133 -4.33 14.25 12.03
N ASP A 134 -3.95 14.67 10.83
CA ASP A 134 -3.33 15.97 10.53
C ASP A 134 -3.52 16.31 9.04
N GLU A 135 -4.60 17.02 8.76
CA GLU A 135 -5.04 17.36 7.39
C GLU A 135 -4.09 18.30 6.65
N GLU A 136 -3.24 19.02 7.35
CA GLU A 136 -2.28 19.95 6.75
C GLU A 136 -0.99 19.26 6.34
N ARG A 137 -0.51 18.33 7.15
CA ARG A 137 0.83 17.75 7.02
C ARG A 137 0.87 16.39 6.33
N LEU A 138 -0.16 15.56 6.53
CA LEU A 138 -0.26 14.20 5.96
C LEU A 138 -1.15 14.25 4.72
N ARG A 139 -0.56 14.42 3.53
CA ARG A 139 -1.26 14.36 2.25
C ARG A 139 -1.12 12.95 1.66
N TRP A 140 -2.03 12.56 0.80
CA TRP A 140 -2.00 11.23 0.19
C TRP A 140 -2.48 11.25 -1.25
N VAL A 141 -2.15 10.21 -2.00
CA VAL A 141 -2.65 9.98 -3.34
C VAL A 141 -3.53 8.73 -3.35
N ALA A 142 -4.66 8.82 -4.05
CA ALA A 142 -5.58 7.71 -4.19
C ALA A 142 -5.07 6.70 -5.22
N VAL A 143 -5.40 5.43 -5.02
CA VAL A 143 -5.29 4.37 -6.02
C VAL A 143 -6.66 4.12 -6.63
N LEU A 144 -6.71 3.87 -7.95
CA LEU A 144 -7.95 3.69 -8.67
C LEU A 144 -8.05 2.28 -9.26
N PRO A 145 -9.26 1.66 -9.21
CA PRO A 145 -9.51 0.36 -9.83
C PRO A 145 -9.78 0.53 -11.32
N LEU A 146 -8.72 0.66 -12.14
CA LEU A 146 -8.80 1.06 -13.55
C LEU A 146 -9.53 0.05 -14.46
N ARG A 147 -9.75 -1.17 -14.00
CA ARG A 147 -10.60 -2.15 -14.70
C ARG A 147 -12.10 -1.83 -14.63
N SER A 148 -12.50 -0.91 -13.77
CA SER A 148 -13.87 -0.39 -13.66
C SER A 148 -13.85 1.13 -13.69
N ILE A 149 -14.19 1.72 -14.82
CA ILE A 149 -14.26 3.18 -15.00
C ILE A 149 -15.25 3.79 -14.00
N GLU A 150 -16.41 3.16 -13.82
CA GLU A 150 -17.43 3.63 -12.90
C GLU A 150 -16.91 3.68 -11.46
N ALA A 151 -16.33 2.57 -10.98
CA ALA A 151 -15.74 2.50 -9.65
C ALA A 151 -14.55 3.49 -9.49
N SER A 152 -13.74 3.68 -10.53
CA SER A 152 -12.64 4.65 -10.52
C SER A 152 -13.15 6.09 -10.35
N LEU A 153 -14.23 6.46 -11.04
CA LEU A 153 -14.84 7.78 -10.90
C LEU A 153 -15.46 7.99 -9.52
N GLU A 154 -16.08 6.95 -8.94
CA GLU A 154 -16.61 6.97 -7.58
C GLU A 154 -15.48 7.17 -6.55
N GLU A 155 -14.44 6.34 -6.63
CA GLU A 155 -13.28 6.42 -5.74
C GLU A 155 -12.57 7.77 -5.86
N MET A 156 -12.44 8.32 -7.06
CA MET A 156 -11.84 9.64 -7.26
C MET A 156 -12.64 10.77 -6.56
N ARG A 157 -13.97 10.73 -6.63
CA ARG A 157 -14.83 11.72 -5.92
C ARG A 157 -14.67 11.56 -4.42
N THR A 158 -14.80 10.34 -3.90
CA THR A 158 -14.65 10.02 -2.48
C THR A 158 -13.26 10.42 -1.96
N ALA A 159 -12.20 10.10 -2.71
CA ALA A 159 -10.83 10.46 -2.33
C ALA A 159 -10.64 11.98 -2.26
N LYS A 160 -11.18 12.73 -3.23
CA LYS A 160 -11.13 14.20 -3.23
C LYS A 160 -11.81 14.79 -1.99
N GLU A 161 -12.99 14.27 -1.62
CA GLU A 161 -13.75 14.71 -0.44
C GLU A 161 -13.00 14.39 0.87
N ASN A 162 -12.13 13.37 0.86
CA ASN A 162 -11.32 12.92 1.98
C ASN A 162 -9.85 13.35 1.87
N GLY A 163 -9.56 14.46 1.20
CA GLY A 163 -8.26 15.14 1.24
C GLY A 163 -7.15 14.53 0.41
N ALA A 164 -7.46 13.64 -0.54
CA ALA A 164 -6.46 13.16 -1.49
C ALA A 164 -5.90 14.32 -2.32
N ALA A 165 -4.58 14.43 -2.41
CA ALA A 165 -3.88 15.45 -3.16
C ALA A 165 -3.79 15.13 -4.66
N GLY A 166 -4.09 13.91 -5.06
CA GLY A 166 -4.06 13.42 -6.43
C GLY A 166 -4.35 11.95 -6.53
N VAL A 167 -4.11 11.39 -7.70
CA VAL A 167 -4.26 9.96 -7.98
C VAL A 167 -2.94 9.36 -8.43
N PHE A 168 -2.75 8.09 -8.15
CA PHE A 168 -1.59 7.33 -8.59
C PHE A 168 -2.00 6.39 -9.73
N PHE A 169 -1.23 6.40 -10.81
CA PHE A 169 -1.37 5.51 -11.95
C PHE A 169 -0.07 4.74 -12.18
N ARG A 170 -0.20 3.47 -12.55
CA ARG A 170 0.90 2.73 -13.17
C ARG A 170 1.00 3.08 -14.65
N GLY A 171 2.15 2.92 -15.26
CA GLY A 171 2.31 3.09 -16.72
C GLY A 171 1.66 1.96 -17.53
N LEU A 172 1.41 0.82 -16.88
CA LEU A 172 0.72 -0.35 -17.43
C LEU A 172 -0.28 -0.89 -16.41
N GLU A 173 -1.50 -1.16 -16.86
CA GLU A 173 -2.51 -1.88 -16.10
C GLU A 173 -2.62 -3.31 -16.64
N GLY A 174 -2.01 -4.26 -15.92
CA GLY A 174 -1.78 -5.60 -16.47
C GLY A 174 -0.87 -5.53 -17.70
N ASN A 175 -1.43 -5.80 -18.88
CA ASN A 175 -0.73 -5.72 -20.16
C ASN A 175 -1.21 -4.55 -21.03
N LEU A 176 -2.10 -3.70 -20.52
CA LEU A 176 -2.68 -2.58 -21.25
C LEU A 176 -1.96 -1.27 -20.90
N PRO A 177 -1.48 -0.49 -21.86
CA PRO A 177 -1.03 0.88 -21.63
C PRO A 177 -2.22 1.79 -21.26
N LEU A 178 -1.92 2.96 -20.70
CA LEU A 178 -2.96 3.89 -20.22
C LEU A 178 -3.75 4.60 -21.35
N ASP A 179 -3.34 4.44 -22.60
CA ASP A 179 -3.93 5.06 -23.78
C ASP A 179 -4.80 4.08 -24.59
N ASP A 180 -5.04 2.88 -24.10
CA ASP A 180 -5.93 1.87 -24.71
C ASP A 180 -7.38 1.97 -24.24
#